data_92b12da9a4f8d48fd7b432a190749e10
#
_entry.id   92b12da9a4f8d48fd7b432a190749e10
#
_cell.length_a   1.000
_cell.length_b   1.000
_cell.length_c   1.000
_cell.angle_alpha   90.00
_cell.angle_beta   90.00
_cell.angle_gamma   90.00
#
_symmetry.space_group_name_H-M   'P 1'
#
loop_
_entity.id
_entity.type
_entity.pdbx_description
1 polymer ?
#
loop_
_entity_poly.entity_id
_entity_poly.type
_entity_poly.pdbx_seq_one_letter_code
_entity_poly.pdbx_strand_id
1 'polypeptide(L)'
;MINPSRIRILAVGKVRKGWLSEGVALYLRRLPGLEVMELRDAGMEREAAAITAALLPQERLVVLTEEGRTFSSTAFATTLEGSGSERLAFVIGGADGLDPALKARASWRLSLSPMTFPHELARLLLLEQLYRALSIQQGGPYHRA
;
A
#
# COMPACT_ATOMS: atom_id res chain seq x y z
N MET A 1 6.26 -16.94 -2.97
CA MET A 1 4.82 -16.84 -2.69
C MET A 1 4.53 -15.54 -1.96
N ILE A 2 3.47 -14.86 -2.33
CA ILE A 2 3.05 -13.64 -1.64
C ILE A 2 2.57 -14.00 -0.24
N ASN A 3 3.15 -13.36 0.78
CA ASN A 3 2.79 -13.60 2.16
C ASN A 3 2.30 -12.29 2.80
N PRO A 4 1.01 -12.15 3.11
CA PRO A 4 0.48 -10.92 3.70
C PRO A 4 1.18 -10.51 5.00
N SER A 5 1.70 -11.45 5.79
CA SER A 5 2.39 -11.13 7.03
C SER A 5 3.75 -10.44 6.82
N ARG A 6 4.24 -10.37 5.59
CA ARG A 6 5.45 -9.63 5.22
C ARG A 6 5.14 -8.28 4.60
N ILE A 7 3.87 -7.89 4.58
CA ILE A 7 3.40 -6.63 4.01
C ILE A 7 2.79 -5.77 5.10
N ARG A 8 3.25 -4.53 5.19
CA ARG A 8 2.62 -3.50 6.03
C ARG A 8 2.18 -2.34 5.17
N ILE A 9 1.15 -1.65 5.65
CA ILE A 9 0.73 -0.37 5.08
C ILE A 9 0.91 0.68 6.15
N LEU A 10 1.69 1.71 5.86
CA LEU A 10 1.84 2.89 6.70
C LEU A 10 1.01 3.99 6.06
N ALA A 11 -0.10 4.34 6.68
CA ALA A 11 -1.06 5.27 6.12
C ALA A 11 -1.25 6.48 7.00
N VAL A 12 -1.15 7.67 6.41
CA VAL A 12 -1.40 8.92 7.11
C VAL A 12 -2.91 9.13 7.21
N GLY A 13 -3.39 9.39 8.42
CA GLY A 13 -4.81 9.64 8.68
C GLY A 13 -5.61 8.39 8.97
N LYS A 14 -6.92 8.58 9.11
CA LYS A 14 -7.87 7.52 9.43
C LYS A 14 -8.89 7.37 8.31
N VAL A 15 -9.47 6.19 8.21
CA VAL A 15 -10.62 5.95 7.35
C VAL A 15 -11.88 6.31 8.14
N ARG A 16 -12.55 7.39 7.74
CA ARG A 16 -13.70 7.94 8.48
C ARG A 16 -15.04 7.57 7.88
N LYS A 17 -15.12 7.36 6.57
CA LYS A 17 -16.36 7.03 5.89
C LYS A 17 -16.71 5.57 6.14
N GLY A 18 -17.94 5.32 6.67
CA GLY A 18 -18.35 3.98 7.08
C GLY A 18 -18.22 2.93 6.00
N TRP A 19 -18.63 3.25 4.76
CA TRP A 19 -18.53 2.30 3.65
C TRP A 19 -17.08 1.98 3.26
N LEU A 20 -16.16 2.94 3.39
CA LEU A 20 -14.72 2.70 3.17
C LEU A 20 -14.14 1.86 4.30
N SER A 21 -14.52 2.15 5.54
CA SER A 21 -14.09 1.39 6.71
C SER A 21 -14.53 -0.07 6.62
N GLU A 22 -15.75 -0.32 6.19
CA GLU A 22 -16.27 -1.68 5.98
C GLU A 22 -15.48 -2.41 4.88
N GLY A 23 -15.20 -1.72 3.77
CA GLY A 23 -14.41 -2.28 2.68
C GLY A 23 -12.99 -2.61 3.10
N VAL A 24 -12.35 -1.71 3.83
CA VAL A 24 -10.99 -1.94 4.37
C VAL A 24 -10.99 -3.17 5.28
N ALA A 25 -11.96 -3.25 6.19
CA ALA A 25 -12.07 -4.40 7.10
C ALA A 25 -12.28 -5.71 6.34
N LEU A 26 -13.09 -5.68 5.28
CA LEU A 26 -13.33 -6.86 4.44
C LEU A 26 -12.03 -7.41 3.86
N TYR A 27 -11.23 -6.56 3.24
CA TYR A 27 -10.00 -7.01 2.60
C TYR A 27 -8.90 -7.35 3.61
N LEU A 28 -8.86 -6.68 4.76
CA LEU A 28 -7.94 -7.07 5.83
C LEU A 28 -8.21 -8.48 6.34
N ARG A 29 -9.49 -8.88 6.44
CA ARG A 29 -9.84 -10.25 6.81
C ARG A 29 -9.36 -11.27 5.79
N ARG A 30 -9.28 -10.87 4.52
CA ARG A 30 -8.81 -11.74 3.43
C ARG A 30 -7.29 -11.74 3.26
N LEU A 31 -6.59 -10.90 4.03
CA LEU A 31 -5.13 -10.77 4.00
C LEU A 31 -4.57 -11.01 5.41
N PRO A 32 -4.75 -12.22 5.97
CA PRO A 32 -4.35 -12.49 7.34
C PRO A 32 -2.85 -12.25 7.54
N GLY A 33 -2.52 -11.48 8.57
CA GLY A 33 -1.14 -11.12 8.90
C GLY A 33 -0.67 -9.78 8.35
N LEU A 34 -1.37 -9.21 7.36
CA LEU A 34 -1.05 -7.87 6.89
C LEU A 34 -1.44 -6.84 7.97
N GLU A 35 -0.52 -5.94 8.28
CA GLU A 35 -0.73 -4.89 9.27
C GLU A 35 -0.89 -3.54 8.61
N VAL A 36 -1.84 -2.75 9.11
CA VAL A 36 -1.98 -1.34 8.76
C VAL A 36 -1.62 -0.51 9.97
N MET A 37 -0.65 0.38 9.83
CA MET A 37 -0.26 1.34 10.85
C MET A 37 -0.73 2.72 10.41
N GLU A 38 -1.63 3.32 11.18
CA GLU A 38 -2.08 4.67 10.92
C GLU A 38 -1.15 5.67 11.59
N LEU A 39 -0.75 6.69 10.83
CA LEU A 39 0.08 7.77 11.31
C LEU A 39 -0.73 9.04 11.39
N ARG A 40 -0.37 9.90 12.34
CA ARG A 40 -1.07 11.15 12.55
C ARG A 40 -0.93 12.09 11.37
N ASP A 41 -2.03 12.68 10.95
CA ASP A 41 -2.05 13.75 9.97
C ASP A 41 -1.42 15.00 10.59
N ALA A 42 -0.25 15.39 10.12
CA ALA A 42 0.57 16.42 10.77
C ALA A 42 1.32 17.32 9.79
N GLY A 43 1.03 17.18 8.50
CA GLY A 43 1.75 17.87 7.43
C GLY A 43 2.91 17.07 6.88
N MET A 44 3.29 17.37 5.65
CA MET A 44 4.23 16.58 4.85
C MET A 44 5.54 16.25 5.57
N GLU A 45 6.18 17.27 6.18
CA GLU A 45 7.48 17.10 6.81
C GLU A 45 7.43 16.21 8.06
N ARG A 46 6.46 16.46 8.94
CA ARG A 46 6.30 15.65 10.16
C ARG A 46 5.84 14.22 9.83
N GLU A 47 5.00 14.09 8.83
CA GLU A 47 4.56 12.78 8.36
C GLU A 47 5.73 11.98 7.80
N ALA A 48 6.61 12.62 7.02
CA ALA A 48 7.81 11.96 6.51
C ALA A 48 8.74 11.48 7.64
N ALA A 49 8.90 12.30 8.68
CA ALA A 49 9.70 11.90 9.85
C ALA A 49 9.07 10.72 10.58
N ALA A 50 7.74 10.72 10.74
CA ALA A 50 7.02 9.62 11.40
C ALA A 50 7.10 8.34 10.58
N ILE A 51 6.96 8.42 9.27
CA ILE A 51 7.10 7.27 8.36
C ILE A 51 8.50 6.69 8.47
N THR A 52 9.51 7.53 8.38
CA THR A 52 10.92 7.11 8.49
C THR A 52 11.19 6.41 9.81
N ALA A 53 10.67 6.95 10.92
CA ALA A 53 10.83 6.34 12.23
C ALA A 53 10.09 5.00 12.38
N ALA A 54 8.99 4.83 11.67
CA ALA A 54 8.20 3.60 11.70
C ALA A 54 8.77 2.47 10.84
N LEU A 55 9.60 2.79 9.86
CA LEU A 55 10.20 1.78 8.98
C LEU A 55 11.15 0.88 9.75
N LEU A 56 11.04 -0.42 9.50
CA LEU A 56 11.97 -1.41 10.05
C LEU A 56 13.19 -1.54 9.13
N PRO A 57 14.37 -1.89 9.67
CA PRO A 57 15.60 -1.94 8.87
C PRO A 57 15.53 -2.87 7.65
N GLN A 58 14.79 -3.98 7.78
CA GLN A 58 14.68 -4.98 6.72
C GLN A 58 13.53 -4.70 5.73
N GLU A 59 12.75 -3.65 5.96
CA GLU A 59 11.63 -3.33 5.08
C GLU A 59 12.08 -2.53 3.88
N ARG A 60 11.56 -2.90 2.72
CA ARG A 60 11.69 -2.10 1.50
C ARG A 60 10.52 -1.15 1.43
N LEU A 61 10.82 0.11 1.17
CA LEU A 61 9.84 1.17 1.09
C LEU A 61 9.22 1.22 -0.30
N VAL A 62 7.90 1.15 -0.36
CA VAL A 62 7.12 1.35 -1.58
C VAL A 62 6.17 2.52 -1.32
N VAL A 63 6.30 3.59 -2.06
CA VAL A 63 5.41 4.75 -1.90
C VAL A 63 4.34 4.77 -2.98
N LEU A 64 3.11 5.13 -2.58
CA LEU A 64 2.02 5.39 -3.52
C LEU A 64 2.09 6.84 -3.98
N THR A 65 2.15 7.02 -5.27
CA THR A 65 2.18 8.36 -5.87
C THR A 65 1.68 8.29 -7.32
N GLU A 66 0.94 9.29 -7.76
CA GLU A 66 0.42 9.35 -9.13
C GLU A 66 1.53 9.31 -10.19
N GLU A 67 2.71 9.78 -9.82
CA GLU A 67 3.89 9.84 -10.69
C GLU A 67 4.64 8.52 -10.77
N GLY A 68 4.24 7.54 -9.99
CA GLY A 68 4.92 6.25 -9.95
C GLY A 68 4.64 5.38 -11.17
N ARG A 69 5.22 4.18 -11.13
CA ARG A 69 4.99 3.18 -12.17
C ARG A 69 3.58 2.60 -12.04
N THR A 70 2.88 2.51 -13.16
CA THR A 70 1.58 1.83 -13.23
C THR A 70 1.77 0.36 -13.57
N PHE A 71 0.85 -0.48 -13.11
CA PHE A 71 0.87 -1.93 -13.36
C PHE A 71 -0.52 -2.39 -13.72
N SER A 72 -0.61 -3.41 -14.57
CA SER A 72 -1.81 -4.22 -14.60
C SER A 72 -1.88 -5.05 -13.30
N SER A 73 -3.05 -5.54 -12.95
CA SER A 73 -3.18 -6.39 -11.75
C SER A 73 -2.31 -7.64 -11.83
N THR A 74 -2.20 -8.24 -13.01
CA THR A 74 -1.34 -9.41 -13.22
C THR A 74 0.14 -9.08 -13.11
N ALA A 75 0.58 -7.95 -13.65
CA ALA A 75 1.96 -7.50 -13.53
C ALA A 75 2.31 -7.15 -12.07
N PHE A 76 1.37 -6.55 -11.34
CA PHE A 76 1.54 -6.27 -9.92
C PHE A 76 1.72 -7.55 -9.12
N ALA A 77 0.89 -8.56 -9.39
CA ALA A 77 1.02 -9.87 -8.74
C ALA A 77 2.40 -10.49 -9.01
N THR A 78 2.87 -10.45 -10.27
CA THR A 78 4.19 -10.97 -10.64
C THR A 78 5.31 -10.23 -9.93
N THR A 79 5.21 -8.89 -9.82
CA THR A 79 6.20 -8.07 -9.13
C THR A 79 6.26 -8.40 -7.63
N LEU A 80 5.09 -8.56 -6.99
CA LEU A 80 5.03 -8.94 -5.58
C LEU A 80 5.60 -10.34 -5.34
N GLU A 81 5.28 -11.29 -6.21
CA GLU A 81 5.82 -12.64 -6.14
C GLU A 81 7.34 -12.62 -6.28
N GLY A 82 7.86 -11.79 -7.19
CA GLY A 82 9.29 -11.61 -7.41
C GLY A 82 10.03 -11.01 -6.22
N SER A 83 9.33 -10.34 -5.32
CA SER A 83 9.92 -9.84 -4.06
C SER A 83 10.25 -10.96 -3.07
N GLY A 84 9.67 -12.14 -3.28
CA GLY A 84 9.99 -13.33 -2.49
C GLY A 84 9.70 -13.18 -1.01
N SER A 85 10.74 -13.38 -0.20
CA SER A 85 10.63 -13.28 1.26
C SER A 85 10.91 -11.89 1.82
N GLU A 86 11.10 -10.90 0.96
CA GLU A 86 11.35 -9.53 1.41
C GLU A 86 10.12 -8.94 2.10
N ARG A 87 10.37 -8.07 3.08
CA ARG A 87 9.30 -7.32 3.74
C ARG A 87 9.08 -6.02 2.99
N LEU A 88 7.82 -5.70 2.76
CA LEU A 88 7.42 -4.48 2.06
C LEU A 88 6.60 -3.58 2.97
N ALA A 89 6.92 -2.31 2.96
CA ALA A 89 6.13 -1.27 3.63
C ALA A 89 5.57 -0.34 2.55
N PHE A 90 4.27 -0.44 2.31
CA PHE A 90 3.57 0.48 1.40
C PHE A 90 3.17 1.72 2.18
N VAL A 91 3.46 2.89 1.63
CA VAL A 91 3.19 4.16 2.28
C VAL A 91 2.17 4.97 1.50
N ILE A 92 1.13 5.39 2.19
CA ILE A 92 0.07 6.26 1.66
C ILE A 92 0.15 7.59 2.41
N GLY A 93 0.42 8.65 1.67
CA GLY A 93 0.49 10.00 2.25
C GLY A 93 -0.87 10.59 2.57
N GLY A 94 -0.85 11.70 3.29
CA GLY A 94 -2.04 12.49 3.59
C GLY A 94 -2.42 13.44 2.47
N ALA A 95 -3.23 14.46 2.80
CA ALA A 95 -3.77 15.41 1.83
C ALA A 95 -2.70 16.21 1.09
N ASP A 96 -1.56 16.45 1.72
CA ASP A 96 -0.46 17.23 1.12
C ASP A 96 0.50 16.35 0.30
N GLY A 97 0.23 15.05 0.19
CA GLY A 97 1.10 14.12 -0.50
C GLY A 97 2.31 13.70 0.33
N LEU A 98 3.30 13.11 -0.33
CA LEU A 98 4.51 12.62 0.32
C LEU A 98 5.69 13.56 0.08
N ASP A 99 6.55 13.64 1.08
CA ASP A 99 7.80 14.41 1.00
C ASP A 99 8.66 13.90 -0.17
N PRO A 100 9.20 14.80 -1.02
CA PRO A 100 10.01 14.39 -2.15
C PRO A 100 11.25 13.56 -1.81
N ALA A 101 11.88 13.81 -0.67
CA ALA A 101 13.03 13.03 -0.22
C ALA A 101 12.63 11.60 0.11
N LEU A 102 11.45 11.42 0.70
CA LEU A 102 10.91 10.10 0.98
C LEU A 102 10.62 9.33 -0.31
N LYS A 103 10.01 9.99 -1.29
CA LYS A 103 9.77 9.39 -2.61
C LYS A 103 11.08 8.97 -3.28
N ALA A 104 12.12 9.80 -3.17
CA ALA A 104 13.42 9.54 -3.79
C ALA A 104 14.12 8.30 -3.19
N ARG A 105 13.92 8.03 -1.90
CA ARG A 105 14.56 6.88 -1.25
C ARG A 105 13.76 5.59 -1.36
N ALA A 106 12.54 5.63 -1.92
CA ALA A 106 11.72 4.44 -2.06
C ALA A 106 12.37 3.43 -3.01
N SER A 107 12.23 2.14 -2.68
CA SER A 107 12.69 1.06 -3.56
C SER A 107 11.93 1.07 -4.87
N TRP A 108 10.65 1.34 -4.82
CA TRP A 108 9.84 1.60 -6.00
C TRP A 108 8.65 2.50 -5.65
N ARG A 109 8.16 3.19 -6.66
CA ARG A 109 7.02 4.10 -6.57
C ARG A 109 5.89 3.50 -7.35
N LEU A 110 4.77 3.29 -6.67
CA LEU A 110 3.59 2.65 -7.23
C LEU A 110 2.53 3.71 -7.51
N SER A 111 2.05 3.75 -8.75
CA SER A 111 0.88 4.54 -9.12
C SER A 111 -0.32 3.62 -9.29
N LEU A 112 -1.39 3.89 -8.55
CA LEU A 112 -2.68 3.23 -8.78
C LEU A 112 -3.31 3.75 -10.07
N SER A 113 -3.05 5.01 -10.39
CA SER A 113 -3.55 5.71 -11.56
C SER A 113 -2.85 7.06 -11.63
N PRO A 114 -2.69 7.66 -12.83
CA PRO A 114 -2.29 9.06 -12.93
C PRO A 114 -3.32 10.02 -12.32
N MET A 115 -4.55 9.57 -12.10
CA MET A 115 -5.56 10.36 -11.40
C MET A 115 -5.31 10.33 -9.90
N THR A 116 -5.66 11.42 -9.23
CA THR A 116 -5.54 11.53 -7.78
C THR A 116 -6.77 10.94 -7.09
N PHE A 117 -6.54 10.10 -6.11
CA PHE A 117 -7.60 9.56 -5.25
C PHE A 117 -7.46 10.11 -3.84
N PRO A 118 -8.58 10.29 -3.11
CA PRO A 118 -8.52 10.55 -1.69
C PRO A 118 -7.73 9.44 -0.99
N HIS A 119 -6.94 9.80 0.03
CA HIS A 119 -6.07 8.83 0.71
C HIS A 119 -6.84 7.65 1.32
N GLU A 120 -8.08 7.86 1.78
CA GLU A 120 -8.91 6.79 2.31
C GLU A 120 -9.30 5.78 1.23
N LEU A 121 -9.67 6.28 0.04
CA LEU A 121 -10.00 5.43 -1.10
C LEU A 121 -8.76 4.71 -1.62
N ALA A 122 -7.63 5.40 -1.68
CA ALA A 122 -6.37 4.79 -2.09
C ALA A 122 -6.01 3.59 -1.21
N ARG A 123 -6.25 3.68 0.11
CA ARG A 123 -6.03 2.56 1.03
C ARG A 123 -6.89 1.36 0.66
N LEU A 124 -8.18 1.59 0.40
CA LEU A 124 -9.08 0.51 0.02
C LEU A 124 -8.65 -0.13 -1.30
N LEU A 125 -8.30 0.70 -2.30
CA LEU A 125 -7.86 0.20 -3.60
C LEU A 125 -6.57 -0.61 -3.50
N LEU A 126 -5.63 -0.16 -2.69
CA LEU A 126 -4.39 -0.91 -2.47
C LEU A 126 -4.65 -2.26 -1.83
N LEU A 127 -5.47 -2.31 -0.79
CA LEU A 127 -5.84 -3.56 -0.13
C LEU A 127 -6.55 -4.50 -1.10
N GLU A 128 -7.46 -3.99 -1.90
CA GLU A 128 -8.15 -4.79 -2.91
C GLU A 128 -7.15 -5.39 -3.91
N GLN A 129 -6.20 -4.60 -4.39
CA GLN A 129 -5.20 -5.08 -5.34
C GLN A 129 -4.21 -6.05 -4.71
N LEU A 130 -3.86 -5.89 -3.45
CA LEU A 130 -3.03 -6.85 -2.73
C LEU A 130 -3.74 -8.19 -2.59
N TYR A 131 -5.04 -8.17 -2.25
CA TYR A 131 -5.82 -9.39 -2.22
C TYR A 131 -5.95 -10.02 -3.61
N ARG A 132 -6.19 -9.22 -4.63
CA ARG A 132 -6.29 -9.68 -6.02
C ARG A 132 -4.99 -10.34 -6.46
N ALA A 133 -3.86 -9.76 -6.13
CA ALA A 133 -2.54 -10.33 -6.43
C ALA A 133 -2.34 -11.68 -5.76
N LEU A 134 -2.73 -11.80 -4.49
CA LEU A 134 -2.66 -13.07 -3.77
C LEU A 134 -3.55 -14.12 -4.44
N SER A 135 -4.77 -13.75 -4.81
CA SER A 135 -5.70 -14.65 -5.50
C SER A 135 -5.17 -15.09 -6.85
N ILE A 136 -4.60 -14.19 -7.64
CA ILE A 136 -3.97 -14.51 -8.93
C ILE A 136 -2.86 -15.55 -8.72
N GLN A 137 -1.99 -15.32 -7.76
CA GLN A 137 -0.88 -16.22 -7.49
C GLN A 137 -1.35 -17.61 -7.07
N GLN A 138 -2.42 -17.69 -6.32
CA GLN A 138 -2.99 -18.95 -5.85
C GLN A 138 -3.87 -19.65 -6.90
N GLY A 139 -4.07 -19.02 -8.06
CA GLY A 139 -4.96 -19.56 -9.09
C GLY A 139 -6.44 -19.50 -8.73
N GLY A 140 -6.81 -18.64 -7.80
CA GLY A 140 -8.19 -18.46 -7.37
C GLY A 140 -9.05 -17.73 -8.40
N PRO A 141 -10.38 -17.76 -8.23
CA PRO A 141 -11.33 -17.24 -9.24
C PRO A 141 -11.64 -15.75 -9.12
N TYR A 142 -11.06 -15.06 -8.15
CA TYR A 142 -11.41 -13.68 -7.84
C TYR A 142 -11.12 -12.72 -9.00
N HIS A 143 -9.93 -12.87 -9.62
CA HIS A 143 -9.53 -12.01 -10.74
C HIS A 143 -10.14 -12.51 -12.04
N ARG A 144 -10.73 -11.58 -12.78
CA ARG A 144 -11.22 -11.83 -14.14
C ARG A 144 -10.62 -10.76 -15.05
N ALA A 145 -9.90 -11.22 -16.04
CA ALA A 145 -9.28 -10.33 -17.04
C ALA A 145 -10.31 -9.88 -18.07
#